data_6e4c7d542741d26284fb1ea373d6ec6b
#
_entry.id   6e4c7d542741d26284fb1ea373d6ec6b
#
_cell.length_a   1.000
_cell.length_b   1.000
_cell.length_c   1.000
_cell.angle_alpha   90.00
_cell.angle_beta   90.00
_cell.angle_gamma   90.00
#
_symmetry.space_group_name_H-M   'P 1'
#
loop_
_entity.id
_entity.type
_entity.pdbx_description
1 polymer ?
#
loop_
_entity_poly.entity_id
_entity_poly.type
_entity_poly.pdbx_seq_one_letter_code
_entity_poly.pdbx_strand_id
1 'polypeptide(L)'
;AGQSLKNPYTGILSIFSTSIFNGNNISIFEDGLESRDFVYIDDVVDATILALTKDTANGEVFGIGSGIPTSVKEVADKLIKSYGAAIEVKITGNYRIGDIRHNYACLKKSKQLLGYEPKVSFEQGITNFTNWVKSQEIGNDLYQQSINELKSRGLYK
;
A
#
# COMPACT_ATOMS: atom_id res chain seq x y z
N ALA A 1 -4.54 -5.93 7.34
CA ALA A 1 -5.85 -6.36 7.80
C ALA A 1 -6.64 -5.16 8.31
N GLY A 2 -7.99 -5.22 8.25
CA GLY A 2 -8.87 -4.13 8.71
C GLY A 2 -9.10 -3.00 7.72
N GLN A 3 -8.45 -2.99 6.56
CA GLN A 3 -8.68 -2.00 5.52
C GLN A 3 -10.04 -2.26 4.83
N SER A 4 -10.79 -1.20 4.49
CA SER A 4 -12.04 -1.35 3.75
C SER A 4 -11.79 -1.91 2.34
N LEU A 5 -12.44 -3.02 2.01
CA LEU A 5 -12.42 -3.62 0.67
C LEU A 5 -13.58 -3.10 -0.22
N LYS A 6 -14.45 -2.27 0.32
CA LYS A 6 -15.62 -1.69 -0.38
C LYS A 6 -15.42 -0.23 -0.80
N ASN A 7 -14.36 0.42 -0.30
CA ASN A 7 -14.09 1.82 -0.59
C ASN A 7 -13.06 1.93 -1.74
N PRO A 8 -13.42 2.53 -2.90
CA PRO A 8 -12.53 2.64 -4.07
C PRO A 8 -11.37 3.63 -3.87
N TYR A 9 -11.36 4.37 -2.75
CA TYR A 9 -10.32 5.34 -2.40
C TYR A 9 -9.34 4.82 -1.35
N THR A 10 -9.40 3.54 -1.00
CA THR A 10 -8.42 2.90 -0.11
C THR A 10 -7.07 2.68 -0.82
N GLY A 11 -6.07 2.20 -0.09
CA GLY A 11 -4.77 1.89 -0.65
C GLY A 11 -4.79 0.78 -1.71
N ILE A 12 -3.76 0.75 -2.55
CA ILE A 12 -3.68 -0.14 -3.72
C ILE A 12 -3.83 -1.63 -3.40
N LEU A 13 -3.43 -2.06 -2.20
CA LEU A 13 -3.59 -3.46 -1.78
C LEU A 13 -5.06 -3.90 -1.81
N SER A 14 -5.98 -3.07 -1.30
CA SER A 14 -7.41 -3.35 -1.32
C SER A 14 -7.99 -3.27 -2.73
N ILE A 15 -7.63 -2.23 -3.49
CA ILE A 15 -8.10 -2.02 -4.87
C ILE A 15 -7.71 -3.22 -5.73
N PHE A 16 -6.43 -3.61 -5.74
CA PHE A 16 -5.94 -4.72 -6.54
C PHE A 16 -6.54 -6.06 -6.10
N SER A 17 -6.69 -6.27 -4.78
CA SER A 17 -7.35 -7.49 -4.29
C SER A 17 -8.80 -7.57 -4.75
N THR A 18 -9.55 -6.47 -4.69
CA THR A 18 -10.94 -6.45 -5.16
C THR A 18 -11.01 -6.73 -6.66
N SER A 19 -10.13 -6.14 -7.48
CA SER A 19 -10.06 -6.44 -8.92
C SER A 19 -9.75 -7.92 -9.18
N ILE A 20 -8.78 -8.51 -8.46
CA ILE A 20 -8.41 -9.93 -8.57
C ILE A 20 -9.60 -10.84 -8.26
N PHE A 21 -10.32 -10.60 -7.16
CA PHE A 21 -11.47 -11.43 -6.77
C PHE A 21 -12.66 -11.28 -7.71
N ASN A 22 -12.80 -10.15 -8.41
CA ASN A 22 -13.81 -9.96 -9.45
C ASN A 22 -13.36 -10.47 -10.84
N GLY A 23 -12.18 -11.11 -10.96
CA GLY A 23 -11.63 -11.63 -12.22
C GLY A 23 -11.20 -10.54 -13.20
N ASN A 24 -11.00 -9.31 -12.71
CA ASN A 24 -10.59 -8.17 -13.52
C ASN A 24 -9.07 -8.04 -13.58
N ASN A 25 -8.56 -7.58 -14.71
CA ASN A 25 -7.14 -7.21 -14.83
C ASN A 25 -6.81 -6.00 -13.96
N ILE A 26 -5.57 -5.95 -13.46
CA ILE A 26 -5.05 -4.80 -12.72
C ILE A 26 -4.56 -3.73 -13.70
N SER A 27 -5.07 -2.51 -13.56
CA SER A 27 -4.58 -1.34 -14.30
C SER A 27 -3.63 -0.54 -13.42
N ILE A 28 -2.42 -0.31 -13.89
CA ILE A 28 -1.37 0.46 -13.20
C ILE A 28 -1.14 1.76 -13.98
N PHE A 29 -0.97 2.84 -13.24
CA PHE A 29 -0.69 4.16 -13.80
C PHE A 29 0.77 4.30 -14.23
N GLU A 30 1.06 5.37 -14.95
CA GLU A 30 2.38 5.73 -15.47
C GLU A 30 3.09 4.52 -16.12
N ASP A 31 4.25 4.16 -15.60
CA ASP A 31 5.06 2.99 -16.01
C ASP A 31 5.08 1.86 -14.96
N GLY A 32 4.37 2.05 -13.82
CA GLY A 32 4.31 1.09 -12.71
C GLY A 32 5.52 1.11 -11.78
N LEU A 33 6.46 2.04 -11.98
CA LEU A 33 7.67 2.17 -11.17
C LEU A 33 7.52 3.18 -10.01
N GLU A 34 6.35 3.80 -9.86
CA GLU A 34 6.05 4.60 -8.69
C GLU A 34 6.23 3.73 -7.44
N SER A 35 6.91 4.27 -6.44
CA SER A 35 7.20 3.49 -5.25
C SER A 35 6.62 4.10 -3.98
N ARG A 36 6.27 3.21 -3.06
CA ARG A 36 5.77 3.54 -1.71
C ARG A 36 6.49 2.68 -0.68
N ASP A 37 6.43 3.12 0.56
CA ASP A 37 6.86 2.34 1.71
C ASP A 37 5.66 1.54 2.24
N PHE A 38 5.76 0.22 2.19
CA PHE A 38 4.74 -0.67 2.73
C PHE A 38 5.19 -1.18 4.09
N VAL A 39 4.80 -0.49 5.13
CA VAL A 39 5.06 -0.87 6.51
C VAL A 39 3.89 -1.68 7.08
N TYR A 40 4.18 -2.74 7.83
CA TYR A 40 3.15 -3.52 8.49
C TYR A 40 2.61 -2.79 9.72
N ILE A 41 1.30 -2.93 9.99
CA ILE A 41 0.64 -2.15 11.04
C ILE A 41 1.24 -2.38 12.43
N ASP A 42 1.65 -3.60 12.76
CA ASP A 42 2.24 -3.90 14.06
C ASP A 42 3.56 -3.17 14.27
N ASP A 43 4.37 -3.00 13.21
CA ASP A 43 5.60 -2.19 13.27
C ASP A 43 5.30 -0.72 13.55
N VAL A 44 4.20 -0.18 13.00
CA VAL A 44 3.74 1.20 13.27
C VAL A 44 3.27 1.33 14.72
N VAL A 45 2.52 0.34 15.21
CA VAL A 45 2.07 0.30 16.61
C VAL A 45 3.26 0.23 17.56
N ASP A 46 4.22 -0.66 17.30
CA ASP A 46 5.46 -0.78 18.10
C ASP A 46 6.21 0.57 18.14
N ALA A 47 6.38 1.23 16.99
CA ALA A 47 7.02 2.54 16.90
C ALA A 47 6.26 3.60 17.71
N THR A 48 4.94 3.58 17.69
CA THR A 48 4.09 4.50 18.47
C THR A 48 4.28 4.28 19.96
N ILE A 49 4.31 3.02 20.42
CA ILE A 49 4.57 2.68 21.82
C ILE A 49 5.97 3.14 22.25
N LEU A 50 6.98 2.92 21.40
CA LEU A 50 8.34 3.41 21.67
C LEU A 50 8.37 4.94 21.82
N ALA A 51 7.67 5.67 20.95
CA ALA A 51 7.60 7.13 21.02
C ALA A 51 6.86 7.64 22.27
N LEU A 52 5.86 6.89 22.76
CA LEU A 52 5.13 7.25 23.99
C LEU A 52 5.91 6.98 25.28
N THR A 53 6.85 6.03 25.24
CA THR A 53 7.53 5.54 26.46
C THR A 53 8.97 6.01 26.60
N LYS A 54 9.57 6.59 25.56
CA LYS A 54 10.96 7.06 25.59
C LYS A 54 11.05 8.58 25.71
N ASP A 55 11.79 9.05 26.71
CA ASP A 55 12.05 10.50 26.88
C ASP A 55 12.78 11.13 25.70
N THR A 56 13.58 10.32 24.97
CA THR A 56 14.27 10.75 23.74
C THR A 56 13.32 11.11 22.60
N ALA A 57 12.02 10.82 22.74
CA ALA A 57 10.99 11.17 21.77
C ALA A 57 10.36 12.54 22.00
N ASN A 58 10.58 13.15 23.17
CA ASN A 58 9.93 14.40 23.54
C ASN A 58 10.31 15.56 22.60
N GLY A 59 9.29 16.18 21.98
CA GLY A 59 9.48 17.29 21.04
C GLY A 59 10.02 16.89 19.66
N GLU A 60 10.12 15.58 19.37
CA GLU A 60 10.73 15.06 18.15
C GLU A 60 9.69 14.56 17.14
N VAL A 61 10.06 14.56 15.85
CA VAL A 61 9.27 14.00 14.75
C VAL A 61 10.05 12.85 14.10
N PHE A 62 9.39 11.72 13.88
CA PHE A 62 10.00 10.51 13.36
C PHE A 62 9.36 10.04 12.03
N GLY A 63 10.20 9.63 11.09
CA GLY A 63 9.76 8.83 9.95
C GLY A 63 9.63 7.37 10.38
N ILE A 64 8.45 6.79 10.18
CA ILE A 64 8.18 5.38 10.46
C ILE A 64 7.76 4.70 9.15
N GLY A 65 8.38 3.57 8.86
CA GLY A 65 8.18 2.82 7.64
C GLY A 65 9.00 1.54 7.65
N SER A 66 9.09 0.84 6.52
CA SER A 66 10.04 -0.24 6.30
C SER A 66 11.42 0.30 5.88
N GLY A 67 11.45 1.51 5.32
CA GLY A 67 12.62 2.12 4.70
C GLY A 67 12.95 1.54 3.33
N ILE A 68 12.10 0.66 2.77
CA ILE A 68 12.31 -0.03 1.50
C ILE A 68 11.27 0.45 0.50
N PRO A 69 11.70 1.10 -0.62
CA PRO A 69 10.79 1.47 -1.69
C PRO A 69 10.33 0.22 -2.46
N THR A 70 9.02 0.01 -2.53
CA THR A 70 8.40 -1.07 -3.31
C THR A 70 7.57 -0.46 -4.44
N SER A 71 7.76 -0.91 -5.68
CA SER A 71 7.04 -0.38 -6.83
C SER A 71 5.58 -0.88 -6.88
N VAL A 72 4.70 -0.08 -7.51
CA VAL A 72 3.29 -0.45 -7.71
C VAL A 72 3.18 -1.75 -8.51
N LYS A 73 4.06 -1.92 -9.53
CA LYS A 73 4.12 -3.16 -10.32
C LYS A 73 4.50 -4.37 -9.44
N GLU A 74 5.50 -4.23 -8.58
CA GLU A 74 5.92 -5.30 -7.67
C GLU A 74 4.78 -5.70 -6.71
N VAL A 75 4.01 -4.74 -6.21
CA VAL A 75 2.83 -5.01 -5.38
C VAL A 75 1.80 -5.85 -6.14
N ALA A 76 1.49 -5.49 -7.39
CA ALA A 76 0.54 -6.24 -8.23
C ALA A 76 1.03 -7.68 -8.47
N ASP A 77 2.29 -7.85 -8.87
CA ASP A 77 2.89 -9.15 -9.14
C ASP A 77 2.85 -10.06 -7.90
N LYS A 78 3.18 -9.52 -6.71
CA LYS A 78 3.14 -10.27 -5.45
C LYS A 78 1.72 -10.65 -5.03
N LEU A 79 0.73 -9.77 -5.22
CA LEU A 79 -0.67 -10.08 -4.92
C LEU A 79 -1.21 -11.18 -5.86
N ILE A 80 -0.98 -11.06 -7.17
CA ILE A 80 -1.38 -12.07 -8.16
C ILE A 80 -0.81 -13.42 -7.78
N LYS A 81 0.50 -13.47 -7.47
CA LYS A 81 1.17 -14.70 -7.03
C LYS A 81 0.57 -15.25 -5.72
N SER A 82 0.31 -14.40 -4.74
CA SER A 82 -0.22 -14.83 -3.43
C SER A 82 -1.66 -15.36 -3.51
N TYR A 83 -2.46 -14.84 -4.43
CA TYR A 83 -3.81 -15.34 -4.70
C TYR A 83 -3.84 -16.54 -5.67
N GLY A 84 -2.77 -16.80 -6.40
CA GLY A 84 -2.74 -17.80 -7.48
C GLY A 84 -3.66 -17.42 -8.65
N ALA A 85 -3.84 -16.13 -8.90
CA ALA A 85 -4.77 -15.63 -9.90
C ALA A 85 -4.17 -15.63 -11.30
N ALA A 86 -5.00 -15.93 -12.32
CA ALA A 86 -4.63 -15.90 -13.74
C ALA A 86 -5.17 -14.63 -14.40
N ILE A 87 -4.67 -13.46 -13.96
CA ILE A 87 -5.03 -12.14 -14.51
C ILE A 87 -3.79 -11.40 -15.00
N GLU A 88 -4.00 -10.38 -15.82
CA GLU A 88 -2.94 -9.56 -16.39
C GLU A 88 -2.77 -8.22 -15.68
N VAL A 89 -1.54 -7.71 -15.69
CA VAL A 89 -1.21 -6.34 -15.31
C VAL A 89 -1.11 -5.48 -16.56
N LYS A 90 -1.92 -4.41 -16.64
CA LYS A 90 -1.93 -3.45 -17.74
C LYS A 90 -1.29 -2.14 -17.28
N ILE A 91 -0.18 -1.76 -17.90
CA ILE A 91 0.41 -0.43 -17.73
C ILE A 91 -0.35 0.54 -18.64
N THR A 92 -0.96 1.57 -18.08
CA THR A 92 -1.88 2.44 -18.82
C THR A 92 -1.24 3.70 -19.38
N GLY A 93 -0.13 4.14 -18.81
CA GLY A 93 0.49 5.45 -19.12
C GLY A 93 -0.28 6.64 -18.55
N ASN A 94 -1.50 6.44 -18.07
CA ASN A 94 -2.29 7.50 -17.45
C ASN A 94 -1.71 7.84 -16.06
N TYR A 95 -1.97 9.04 -15.58
CA TYR A 95 -1.50 9.47 -14.26
C TYR A 95 -2.52 10.34 -13.53
N ARG A 96 -2.37 10.40 -12.22
CA ARG A 96 -3.15 11.29 -11.35
C ARG A 96 -2.35 12.57 -11.10
N ILE A 97 -2.96 13.73 -11.37
CA ILE A 97 -2.32 15.02 -11.13
C ILE A 97 -2.06 15.18 -9.62
N GLY A 98 -0.80 15.52 -9.28
CA GLY A 98 -0.37 15.73 -7.89
C GLY A 98 0.04 14.45 -7.16
N ASP A 99 0.03 13.29 -7.82
CA ASP A 99 0.56 12.07 -7.19
C ASP A 99 2.09 12.11 -7.09
N ILE A 100 2.63 11.60 -5.99
CA ILE A 100 4.07 11.58 -5.72
C ILE A 100 4.64 10.30 -6.33
N ARG A 101 5.70 10.45 -7.16
CA ARG A 101 6.30 9.29 -7.81
C ARG A 101 6.97 8.34 -6.83
N HIS A 102 7.78 8.85 -5.89
CA HIS A 102 8.48 8.03 -4.91
C HIS A 102 8.29 8.60 -3.51
N ASN A 103 7.92 7.73 -2.56
CA ASN A 103 7.79 8.09 -1.16
C ASN A 103 8.13 6.89 -0.28
N TYR A 104 9.15 7.03 0.56
CA TYR A 104 9.55 6.04 1.56
C TYR A 104 10.23 6.71 2.76
N ALA A 105 10.17 6.06 3.92
CA ALA A 105 10.64 6.62 5.18
C ALA A 105 12.17 6.58 5.29
N CYS A 106 12.75 7.67 5.78
CA CYS A 106 14.11 7.66 6.30
C CYS A 106 14.11 7.25 7.77
N LEU A 107 14.63 6.07 8.08
CA LEU A 107 14.58 5.48 9.42
C LEU A 107 15.75 5.90 10.33
N LYS A 108 16.68 6.74 9.85
CA LYS A 108 17.91 7.07 10.61
C LYS A 108 17.59 7.57 12.02
N LYS A 109 16.69 8.55 12.14
CA LYS A 109 16.33 9.16 13.43
C LYS A 109 15.54 8.22 14.32
N SER A 110 14.57 7.51 13.77
CA SER A 110 13.74 6.54 14.53
C SER A 110 14.58 5.35 15.03
N LYS A 111 15.54 4.86 14.25
CA LYS A 111 16.51 3.87 14.73
C LYS A 111 17.38 4.41 15.87
N GLN A 112 17.93 5.61 15.70
CA GLN A 112 18.88 6.18 16.64
C GLN A 112 18.23 6.55 17.98
N LEU A 113 17.07 7.21 18.00
CA LEU A 113 16.45 7.75 19.22
C LEU A 113 15.39 6.80 19.81
N LEU A 114 14.66 6.06 18.98
CA LEU A 114 13.66 5.10 19.46
C LEU A 114 14.16 3.65 19.51
N GLY A 115 15.24 3.33 18.80
CA GLY A 115 15.63 1.94 18.58
C GLY A 115 14.60 1.19 17.73
N TYR A 116 13.84 1.91 16.89
CA TYR A 116 12.84 1.32 16.01
C TYR A 116 13.51 0.55 14.89
N GLU A 117 13.05 -0.68 14.69
CA GLU A 117 13.38 -1.50 13.51
C GLU A 117 12.12 -2.21 13.03
N PRO A 118 11.79 -2.15 11.72
CA PRO A 118 10.69 -2.92 11.17
C PRO A 118 11.01 -4.42 11.26
N LYS A 119 10.04 -5.22 11.69
CA LYS A 119 10.19 -6.66 11.93
C LYS A 119 9.52 -7.51 10.85
N VAL A 120 8.49 -6.95 10.19
CA VAL A 120 7.68 -7.68 9.22
C VAL A 120 8.12 -7.30 7.81
N SER A 121 8.63 -8.27 7.05
CA SER A 121 8.97 -8.05 5.63
C SER A 121 7.73 -7.80 4.79
N PHE A 122 7.92 -7.17 3.61
CA PHE A 122 6.82 -6.95 2.67
C PHE A 122 6.14 -8.26 2.25
N GLU A 123 6.92 -9.32 2.02
CA GLU A 123 6.42 -10.66 1.68
C GLU A 123 5.53 -11.23 2.79
N GLN A 124 5.97 -11.14 4.04
CA GLN A 124 5.18 -11.59 5.18
C GLN A 124 3.91 -10.77 5.33
N GLY A 125 4.01 -9.43 5.16
CA GLY A 125 2.88 -8.51 5.19
C GLY A 125 1.84 -8.83 4.12
N ILE A 126 2.25 -9.11 2.88
CA ILE A 126 1.37 -9.54 1.79
C ILE A 126 0.69 -10.87 2.12
N THR A 127 1.43 -11.85 2.66
CA THR A 127 0.85 -13.14 3.06
C THR A 127 -0.23 -12.96 4.12
N ASN A 128 0.06 -12.18 5.16
CA ASN A 128 -0.89 -11.90 6.24
C ASN A 128 -2.13 -11.16 5.70
N PHE A 129 -1.92 -10.16 4.83
CA PHE A 129 -2.98 -9.39 4.22
C PHE A 129 -3.88 -10.26 3.33
N THR A 130 -3.32 -11.06 2.44
CA THR A 130 -4.08 -11.92 1.52
C THR A 130 -4.86 -13.01 2.25
N ASN A 131 -4.31 -13.57 3.32
CA ASN A 131 -5.03 -14.52 4.17
C ASN A 131 -6.23 -13.86 4.87
N TRP A 132 -6.05 -12.63 5.35
CA TRP A 132 -7.17 -11.87 5.92
C TRP A 132 -8.22 -11.54 4.85
N VAL A 133 -7.83 -11.08 3.66
CA VAL A 133 -8.79 -10.76 2.58
C VAL A 133 -9.63 -11.98 2.19
N LYS A 134 -9.03 -13.17 2.13
CA LYS A 134 -9.75 -14.45 1.82
C LYS A 134 -10.86 -14.77 2.81
N SER A 135 -10.83 -14.21 4.03
CA SER A 135 -11.86 -14.38 5.05
C SER A 135 -12.92 -13.28 5.05
N GLN A 136 -12.83 -12.31 4.13
CA GLN A 136 -13.73 -11.17 4.07
C GLN A 136 -14.74 -11.32 2.93
N GLU A 137 -15.88 -10.63 3.07
CA GLU A 137 -16.80 -10.42 1.95
C GLU A 137 -16.21 -9.38 0.99
N ILE A 138 -16.00 -9.78 -0.25
CA ILE A 138 -15.51 -8.90 -1.31
C ILE A 138 -16.69 -8.25 -2.00
N GLY A 139 -16.66 -6.91 -2.07
CA GLY A 139 -17.65 -6.13 -2.81
C GLY A 139 -17.36 -6.10 -4.32
N ASN A 140 -18.20 -5.35 -5.04
CA ASN A 140 -17.97 -5.07 -6.46
C ASN A 140 -16.69 -4.26 -6.66
N ASP A 141 -16.03 -4.47 -7.79
CA ASP A 141 -14.90 -3.64 -8.21
C ASP A 141 -15.41 -2.26 -8.66
N LEU A 142 -15.12 -1.25 -7.86
CA LEU A 142 -15.50 0.15 -8.11
C LEU A 142 -14.38 0.96 -8.76
N TYR A 143 -13.33 0.32 -9.27
CA TYR A 143 -12.18 0.98 -9.89
C TYR A 143 -12.63 1.92 -11.02
N GLN A 144 -13.48 1.46 -11.94
CA GLN A 144 -13.95 2.28 -13.06
C GLN A 144 -14.76 3.50 -12.60
N GLN A 145 -15.54 3.38 -11.52
CA GLN A 145 -16.26 4.51 -10.94
C GLN A 145 -15.28 5.56 -10.41
N SER A 146 -14.24 5.14 -9.70
CA SER A 146 -13.22 6.07 -9.19
C SER A 146 -12.46 6.79 -10.32
N ILE A 147 -12.16 6.10 -11.42
CA ILE A 147 -11.54 6.70 -12.60
C ILE A 147 -12.47 7.77 -13.24
N ASN A 148 -13.75 7.46 -13.39
CA ASN A 148 -14.72 8.41 -13.94
C ASN A 148 -14.85 9.67 -13.07
N GLU A 149 -14.81 9.51 -11.76
CA GLU A 149 -14.81 10.65 -10.83
C GLU A 149 -13.52 11.49 -10.94
N LEU A 150 -12.35 10.86 -11.02
CA LEU A 150 -11.08 11.57 -11.24
C LEU A 150 -11.08 12.34 -12.55
N LYS A 151 -11.63 11.75 -13.64
CA LYS A 151 -11.79 12.42 -14.93
C LYS A 151 -12.72 13.63 -14.85
N SER A 152 -13.87 13.50 -14.20
CA SER A 152 -14.84 14.58 -14.04
C SER A 152 -14.28 15.77 -13.26
N ARG A 153 -13.35 15.51 -12.35
CA ARG A 153 -12.62 16.53 -11.57
C ARG A 153 -11.36 17.07 -12.27
N GLY A 154 -11.03 16.60 -13.48
CA GLY A 154 -9.82 17.01 -14.20
C GLY A 154 -8.50 16.52 -13.55
N LEU A 155 -8.56 15.52 -12.69
CA LEU A 155 -7.42 14.99 -11.93
C LEU A 155 -6.75 13.76 -12.60
N TYR A 156 -7.24 13.32 -13.75
CA TYR A 156 -6.77 12.14 -14.47
C TYR A 156 -6.38 12.48 -15.89
N LYS A 157 -5.20 12.10 -16.31
CA LYS A 157 -4.66 12.29 -17.66
C LYS A 157 -4.04 11.01 -18.18
#